data_98cc179870756a2094fcbb639c62c483
#
_entry.id   98cc179870756a2094fcbb639c62c483
#
_cell.length_a   1.000
_cell.length_b   1.000
_cell.length_c   1.000
_cell.angle_alpha   90.00
_cell.angle_beta   90.00
_cell.angle_gamma   90.00
#
_symmetry.space_group_name_H-M   'P 1'
#
loop_
_entity.id
_entity.type
_entity.pdbx_description
1 polymer ?
#
loop_
_entity_poly.entity_id
_entity_poly.type
_entity_poly.pdbx_seq_one_letter_code
_entity_poly.pdbx_strand_id
1 'polypeptide(L)'
;MLNTYRVVPFDSKYGTIGPNHNGTTVHSLFQTFVMPAPVSSVPPHDDVYSLLRERIDLHAQLSDAVQIQRKLSGPRVLRCGDWQFAREVFAARFLSGDFTTFSQEGSRVLAVLGDIAGKGVAAGMWFTHLAGLLQSCGRPDFDPARMTSEINRHLCYLQPVAPFVTAFLAQIDCDLDTITYCNAGHFPPILLRADGRTELLEKGGPLLGALEGAEFQSGELMLEPGDTLVAYSDGILECRDTAGEEFGLDRLMASALEVKQPSAHATLMMLLATVQDFANGSPLSDDVSLTVIQRDAETTGL
;
A
#
# COMPACT_ATOMS: atom_id res chain seq x y z
N MET A 1 28.75 38.96 4.31
CA MET A 1 29.68 38.37 3.34
C MET A 1 28.84 37.53 2.38
N LEU A 2 28.81 37.90 1.09
CA LEU A 2 27.99 37.33 0.07
C LEU A 2 28.44 35.89 -0.28
N ASN A 3 27.59 34.89 -0.05
CA ASN A 3 27.81 33.51 -0.50
C ASN A 3 27.74 33.46 -2.02
N THR A 4 28.87 33.21 -2.67
CA THR A 4 28.95 32.98 -4.12
C THR A 4 28.54 31.54 -4.44
N TYR A 5 27.37 31.38 -5.02
CA TYR A 5 26.93 30.10 -5.59
C TYR A 5 27.54 29.92 -6.99
N ARG A 6 28.09 28.74 -7.26
CA ARG A 6 28.63 28.38 -8.57
C ARG A 6 27.54 27.66 -9.37
N VAL A 7 27.10 28.24 -10.47
CA VAL A 7 26.16 27.62 -11.43
C VAL A 7 26.96 26.68 -12.32
N VAL A 8 26.60 25.41 -12.35
CA VAL A 8 27.14 24.41 -13.29
C VAL A 8 26.13 24.28 -14.42
N PRO A 9 26.52 24.49 -15.70
CA PRO A 9 25.61 24.27 -16.81
C PRO A 9 25.28 22.80 -17.02
N PHE A 10 24.03 22.51 -17.34
CA PHE A 10 23.55 21.18 -17.67
C PHE A 10 24.10 20.76 -19.03
N ASP A 11 24.80 19.64 -19.13
CA ASP A 11 25.32 19.08 -20.38
C ASP A 11 24.19 18.47 -21.22
N SER A 12 23.96 19.04 -22.39
CA SER A 12 22.85 18.75 -23.30
C SER A 12 23.10 17.47 -24.14
N LYS A 13 23.23 16.30 -23.51
CA LYS A 13 23.34 15.02 -24.23
C LYS A 13 22.04 14.26 -24.48
N TYR A 14 20.90 14.84 -24.17
CA TYR A 14 19.59 14.25 -24.51
C TYR A 14 18.78 15.17 -25.42
N GLY A 15 18.48 14.66 -26.58
CA GLY A 15 17.88 15.19 -27.78
C GLY A 15 16.93 16.37 -27.67
N THR A 16 17.10 17.30 -28.58
CA THR A 16 16.19 18.40 -28.92
C THR A 16 14.86 17.85 -29.42
N ILE A 17 13.77 18.16 -28.71
CA ILE A 17 12.40 18.01 -29.22
C ILE A 17 12.12 19.24 -30.10
N GLY A 18 11.87 19.03 -31.40
CA GLY A 18 11.54 20.07 -32.34
C GLY A 18 10.21 20.75 -32.07
N PRO A 19 9.98 21.98 -32.59
CA PRO A 19 8.79 22.77 -32.28
C PRO A 19 7.52 22.19 -32.92
N ASN A 20 6.47 22.09 -32.12
CA ASN A 20 5.14 21.72 -32.59
C ASN A 20 4.47 22.94 -33.26
N HIS A 21 3.67 22.69 -34.29
CA HIS A 21 3.11 23.66 -35.24
C HIS A 21 2.05 24.64 -34.72
N ASN A 22 1.96 24.90 -33.41
CA ASN A 22 1.03 25.91 -32.87
C ASN A 22 1.74 26.87 -31.92
N GLY A 23 2.43 27.83 -32.46
CA GLY A 23 2.96 29.09 -31.93
C GLY A 23 2.69 29.58 -30.51
N THR A 24 2.62 28.70 -29.50
CA THR A 24 2.48 29.06 -28.09
C THR A 24 3.82 28.86 -27.40
N THR A 25 4.48 29.96 -27.10
CA THR A 25 5.73 30.01 -26.35
C THR A 25 5.47 29.53 -24.93
N VAL A 26 5.86 28.30 -24.61
CA VAL A 26 5.85 27.80 -23.23
C VAL A 26 7.04 28.42 -22.53
N HIS A 27 6.81 29.34 -21.59
CA HIS A 27 7.82 29.80 -20.66
C HIS A 27 8.23 28.62 -19.77
N SER A 28 9.42 28.05 -20.04
CA SER A 28 10.03 27.05 -19.19
C SER A 28 10.41 27.69 -17.86
N LEU A 29 9.69 27.37 -16.80
CA LEU A 29 10.12 27.62 -15.44
C LEU A 29 11.29 26.68 -15.13
N PHE A 30 12.51 27.15 -15.37
CA PHE A 30 13.71 26.49 -14.87
C PHE A 30 13.72 26.59 -13.34
N GLN A 31 13.34 25.54 -12.65
CA GLN A 31 13.71 25.40 -11.25
C GLN A 31 15.21 25.06 -11.20
N THR A 32 16.02 26.05 -10.83
CA THR A 32 17.44 25.86 -10.56
C THR A 32 17.58 25.07 -9.25
N PHE A 33 17.92 23.81 -9.34
CA PHE A 33 18.32 23.02 -8.17
C PHE A 33 19.69 23.49 -7.72
N VAL A 34 19.76 24.23 -6.62
CA VAL A 34 21.01 24.65 -5.99
C VAL A 34 21.51 23.51 -5.10
N MET A 35 22.55 22.79 -5.55
CA MET A 35 23.25 21.84 -4.69
C MET A 35 24.19 22.61 -3.75
N PRO A 36 24.18 22.33 -2.44
CA PRO A 36 25.15 22.96 -1.54
C PRO A 36 26.57 22.50 -1.86
N ALA A 37 27.53 23.42 -1.80
CA ALA A 37 28.96 23.12 -1.96
C ALA A 37 29.42 22.13 -0.86
N PRO A 38 30.41 21.27 -1.12
CA PRO A 38 30.97 20.39 -0.10
C PRO A 38 31.54 21.23 1.05
N VAL A 39 30.98 21.06 2.24
CA VAL A 39 31.39 21.78 3.45
C VAL A 39 32.69 21.17 3.98
N SER A 40 33.81 21.85 3.85
CA SER A 40 35.10 21.42 4.38
C SER A 40 35.43 22.08 5.75
N SER A 41 34.41 22.54 6.49
CA SER A 41 34.61 23.11 7.85
C SER A 41 33.43 22.69 8.74
N VAL A 42 33.71 22.34 9.99
CA VAL A 42 32.69 22.14 11.04
C VAL A 42 31.88 23.44 11.15
N PRO A 43 30.54 23.39 10.95
CA PRO A 43 29.73 24.60 11.03
C PRO A 43 29.82 25.22 12.44
N PRO A 44 29.71 26.56 12.58
CA PRO A 44 29.64 27.20 13.88
C PRO A 44 28.47 26.64 14.70
N HIS A 45 28.60 26.62 16.03
CA HIS A 45 27.61 26.02 16.95
C HIS A 45 26.18 26.48 16.69
N ASP A 46 25.94 27.72 16.31
CA ASP A 46 24.62 28.27 15.99
C ASP A 46 23.99 27.64 14.73
N ASP A 47 24.79 27.28 13.73
CA ASP A 47 24.33 26.60 12.53
C ASP A 47 23.87 25.14 12.81
N VAL A 48 24.55 24.46 13.75
CA VAL A 48 24.14 23.09 14.15
C VAL A 48 22.80 23.13 14.88
N TYR A 49 22.57 24.10 15.75
CA TYR A 49 21.30 24.24 16.45
C TYR A 49 20.14 24.60 15.50
N SER A 50 20.37 25.45 14.50
CA SER A 50 19.36 25.78 13.50
C SER A 50 18.98 24.55 12.66
N LEU A 51 19.96 23.78 12.17
CA LEU A 51 19.74 22.54 11.43
C LEU A 51 19.00 21.48 12.26
N LEU A 52 19.33 21.38 13.56
CA LEU A 52 18.61 20.47 14.46
C LEU A 52 17.14 20.88 14.65
N ARG A 53 16.85 22.18 14.79
CA ARG A 53 15.48 22.68 14.87
C ARG A 53 14.71 22.41 13.59
N GLU A 54 15.26 22.74 12.42
CA GLU A 54 14.63 22.45 11.13
C GLU A 54 14.33 20.95 10.97
N ARG A 55 15.27 20.09 11.39
CA ARG A 55 15.06 18.64 11.38
C ARG A 55 13.93 18.21 12.31
N ILE A 56 13.85 18.76 13.52
CA ILE A 56 12.77 18.47 14.47
C ILE A 56 11.42 18.91 13.89
N ASP A 57 11.36 20.13 13.32
CA ASP A 57 10.13 20.65 12.73
C ASP A 57 9.68 19.82 11.53
N LEU A 58 10.60 19.38 10.66
CA LEU A 58 10.30 18.48 9.55
C LEU A 58 9.77 17.12 10.05
N HIS A 59 10.40 16.56 11.08
CA HIS A 59 9.93 15.30 11.69
C HIS A 59 8.51 15.45 12.28
N ALA A 60 8.18 16.58 12.91
CA ALA A 60 6.85 16.85 13.42
C ALA A 60 5.83 16.89 12.28
N GLN A 61 6.11 17.63 11.19
CA GLN A 61 5.23 17.69 10.02
C GLN A 61 5.02 16.32 9.35
N LEU A 62 6.08 15.51 9.23
CA LEU A 62 5.96 14.15 8.71
C LEU A 62 5.12 13.24 9.64
N SER A 63 5.26 13.41 10.97
CA SER A 63 4.43 12.69 11.93
C SER A 63 2.95 13.05 11.79
N ASP A 64 2.62 14.31 11.55
CA ASP A 64 1.24 14.75 11.28
C ASP A 64 0.69 14.11 10.00
N ALA A 65 1.50 14.06 8.93
CA ALA A 65 1.12 13.39 7.68
C ALA A 65 0.86 11.89 7.89
N VAL A 66 1.68 11.20 8.69
CA VAL A 66 1.46 9.79 9.08
C VAL A 66 0.12 9.61 9.82
N GLN A 67 -0.24 10.54 10.71
CA GLN A 67 -1.53 10.47 11.42
C GLN A 67 -2.71 10.64 10.46
N ILE A 68 -2.59 11.50 9.46
CA ILE A 68 -3.61 11.67 8.41
C ILE A 68 -3.73 10.37 7.60
N GLN A 69 -2.62 9.80 7.14
CA GLN A 69 -2.60 8.53 6.41
C GLN A 69 -3.30 7.42 7.19
N ARG A 70 -2.97 7.27 8.48
CA ARG A 70 -3.61 6.29 9.37
C ARG A 70 -5.13 6.51 9.54
N LYS A 71 -5.58 7.76 9.66
CA LYS A 71 -7.00 8.08 9.78
C LYS A 71 -7.78 7.78 8.51
N LEU A 72 -7.21 8.09 7.34
CA LEU A 72 -7.82 7.81 6.04
C LEU A 72 -7.94 6.31 5.75
N SER A 73 -7.06 5.51 6.32
CA SER A 73 -7.10 4.05 6.20
C SER A 73 -8.27 3.39 6.95
N GLY A 74 -9.00 4.10 7.81
CA GLY A 74 -10.10 3.56 8.61
C GLY A 74 -9.65 2.69 9.80
N PRO A 75 -10.52 1.84 10.36
CA PRO A 75 -10.21 1.03 11.54
C PRO A 75 -9.16 -0.06 11.25
N ARG A 76 -8.32 -0.37 12.26
CA ARG A 76 -7.35 -1.49 12.16
C ARG A 76 -8.02 -2.84 12.39
N VAL A 77 -9.06 -2.85 13.19
CA VAL A 77 -9.87 -4.04 13.49
C VAL A 77 -11.32 -3.68 13.29
N LEU A 78 -12.05 -4.56 12.62
CA LEU A 78 -13.46 -4.41 12.35
C LEU A 78 -14.15 -5.76 12.58
N ARG A 79 -15.42 -5.72 13.01
CA ARG A 79 -16.27 -6.90 13.12
C ARG A 79 -17.62 -6.63 12.45
N CYS A 80 -18.09 -7.58 11.67
CA CYS A 80 -19.38 -7.54 11.00
C CYS A 80 -20.04 -8.90 11.10
N GLY A 81 -21.02 -9.07 12.00
CA GLY A 81 -21.57 -10.39 12.30
C GLY A 81 -20.50 -11.36 12.79
N ASP A 82 -20.39 -12.51 12.14
CA ASP A 82 -19.38 -13.56 12.42
C ASP A 82 -18.04 -13.32 11.71
N TRP A 83 -17.90 -12.17 11.04
CA TRP A 83 -16.71 -11.81 10.31
C TRP A 83 -15.81 -10.90 11.12
N GLN A 84 -14.53 -11.22 11.09
CA GLN A 84 -13.47 -10.45 11.72
C GLN A 84 -12.47 -9.97 10.67
N PHE A 85 -12.09 -8.71 10.78
CA PHE A 85 -11.15 -8.04 9.88
C PHE A 85 -10.02 -7.44 10.73
N ALA A 86 -8.79 -7.67 10.32
CA ALA A 86 -7.63 -7.05 10.93
C ALA A 86 -6.64 -6.63 9.86
N ARG A 87 -6.00 -5.48 10.05
CA ARG A 87 -4.98 -4.98 9.13
C ARG A 87 -3.87 -4.24 9.88
N GLU A 88 -2.67 -4.25 9.32
CA GLU A 88 -1.55 -3.46 9.79
C GLU A 88 -0.67 -3.04 8.61
N VAL A 89 -0.03 -1.87 8.75
CA VAL A 89 0.95 -1.35 7.80
C VAL A 89 2.13 -0.79 8.59
N PHE A 90 3.32 -1.24 8.26
CA PHE A 90 4.59 -0.73 8.78
C PHE A 90 5.36 -0.07 7.65
N ALA A 91 5.48 1.24 7.72
CA ALA A 91 6.27 1.99 6.76
C ALA A 91 7.77 1.81 7.03
N ALA A 92 8.53 1.43 6.02
CA ALA A 92 10.00 1.40 6.08
C ALA A 92 10.60 2.81 6.25
N ARG A 93 9.82 3.83 5.87
CA ARG A 93 10.13 5.26 6.05
C ARG A 93 9.01 5.93 6.84
N PHE A 94 8.85 7.27 6.72
CA PHE A 94 7.78 7.99 7.41
C PHE A 94 6.38 7.67 6.87
N LEU A 95 6.21 7.76 5.55
CA LEU A 95 4.96 7.47 4.87
C LEU A 95 5.13 6.22 4.02
N SER A 96 4.09 5.39 3.99
CA SER A 96 4.05 4.14 3.24
C SER A 96 3.45 4.35 1.85
N GLY A 97 4.00 3.64 0.85
CA GLY A 97 3.36 3.38 -0.43
C GLY A 97 2.29 2.30 -0.31
N ASP A 98 2.56 1.32 0.55
CA ASP A 98 1.57 0.32 0.93
C ASP A 98 0.38 0.95 1.64
N PHE A 99 -0.80 0.47 1.31
CA PHE A 99 -2.02 0.87 1.98
C PHE A 99 -2.99 -0.30 2.15
N THR A 100 -3.72 -0.25 3.24
CA THR A 100 -4.86 -1.14 3.46
C THR A 100 -5.98 -0.37 4.13
N THR A 101 -7.22 -0.58 3.68
CA THR A 101 -8.38 0.14 4.19
C THR A 101 -9.55 -0.79 4.41
N PHE A 102 -10.35 -0.48 5.42
CA PHE A 102 -11.69 -1.05 5.61
C PHE A 102 -12.73 0.06 5.62
N SER A 103 -13.80 -0.13 4.86
CA SER A 103 -14.99 0.72 4.88
C SER A 103 -16.21 -0.17 5.03
N GLN A 104 -17.09 0.13 6.00
CA GLN A 104 -18.29 -0.65 6.30
C GLN A 104 -19.53 0.19 6.08
N GLU A 105 -20.54 -0.41 5.42
CA GLU A 105 -21.91 0.12 5.34
C GLU A 105 -22.90 -1.03 5.53
N GLY A 106 -23.61 -1.01 6.66
CA GLY A 106 -24.49 -2.12 7.06
C GLY A 106 -23.70 -3.42 7.23
N SER A 107 -24.14 -4.48 6.54
CA SER A 107 -23.51 -5.79 6.52
C SER A 107 -22.41 -5.93 5.44
N ARG A 108 -22.13 -4.89 4.68
CA ARG A 108 -21.12 -4.90 3.62
C ARG A 108 -19.85 -4.21 4.06
N VAL A 109 -18.74 -4.86 3.74
CA VAL A 109 -17.39 -4.35 4.01
C VAL A 109 -16.60 -4.33 2.71
N LEU A 110 -16.05 -3.15 2.38
CA LEU A 110 -15.02 -3.03 1.35
C LEU A 110 -13.66 -3.14 2.03
N ALA A 111 -12.86 -4.11 1.65
CA ALA A 111 -11.47 -4.28 2.06
C ALA A 111 -10.57 -4.04 0.85
N VAL A 112 -9.56 -3.18 1.01
CA VAL A 112 -8.58 -2.92 -0.04
C VAL A 112 -7.18 -3.01 0.54
N LEU A 113 -6.28 -3.67 -0.16
CA LEU A 113 -4.85 -3.68 0.09
C LEU A 113 -4.15 -3.41 -1.23
N GLY A 114 -3.10 -2.60 -1.23
CA GLY A 114 -2.37 -2.26 -2.45
C GLY A 114 -1.04 -1.58 -2.14
N ASP A 115 -0.26 -1.40 -3.21
CA ASP A 115 1.02 -0.71 -3.19
C ASP A 115 1.09 0.34 -4.30
N ILE A 116 1.58 1.51 -3.96
CA ILE A 116 1.77 2.66 -4.84
C ILE A 116 3.24 2.74 -5.22
N ALA A 117 3.56 2.60 -6.49
CA ALA A 117 4.94 2.67 -6.98
C ALA A 117 5.64 3.97 -6.53
N GLY A 118 6.70 3.81 -5.76
CA GLY A 118 7.46 4.90 -5.13
C GLY A 118 7.40 4.84 -3.61
N LYS A 119 8.15 5.69 -2.94
CA LYS A 119 8.29 5.65 -1.47
C LYS A 119 8.22 7.03 -0.84
N GLY A 120 7.85 7.09 0.44
CA GLY A 120 7.89 8.30 1.25
C GLY A 120 6.77 9.29 0.93
N VAL A 121 7.07 10.60 0.97
CA VAL A 121 6.06 11.67 0.90
C VAL A 121 5.22 11.61 -0.38
N ALA A 122 5.86 11.36 -1.53
CA ALA A 122 5.16 11.29 -2.82
C ALA A 122 4.12 10.15 -2.84
N ALA A 123 4.49 8.95 -2.39
CA ALA A 123 3.56 7.82 -2.28
C ALA A 123 2.42 8.12 -1.29
N GLY A 124 2.74 8.74 -0.13
CA GLY A 124 1.72 9.17 0.83
C GLY A 124 0.72 10.20 0.28
N MET A 125 1.15 11.12 -0.59
CA MET A 125 0.25 12.06 -1.28
C MET A 125 -0.69 11.32 -2.24
N TRP A 126 -0.16 10.36 -3.01
CA TRP A 126 -0.97 9.54 -3.92
C TRP A 126 -1.94 8.63 -3.15
N PHE A 127 -1.52 8.10 -2.00
CA PHE A 127 -2.46 7.39 -1.12
C PHE A 127 -3.67 8.26 -0.76
N THR A 128 -3.46 9.53 -0.39
CA THR A 128 -4.55 10.44 -0.04
C THR A 128 -5.53 10.61 -1.20
N HIS A 129 -5.00 10.71 -2.43
CA HIS A 129 -5.81 10.79 -3.65
C HIS A 129 -6.60 9.49 -3.89
N LEU A 130 -5.95 8.33 -3.79
CA LEU A 130 -6.61 7.02 -3.91
C LEU A 130 -7.66 6.77 -2.84
N ALA A 131 -7.40 7.17 -1.59
CA ALA A 131 -8.37 7.08 -0.51
C ALA A 131 -9.65 7.87 -0.82
N GLY A 132 -9.52 9.07 -1.40
CA GLY A 132 -10.65 9.85 -1.88
C GLY A 132 -11.42 9.17 -3.01
N LEU A 133 -10.72 8.56 -3.97
CA LEU A 133 -11.35 7.79 -5.06
C LEU A 133 -12.08 6.56 -4.51
N LEU A 134 -11.44 5.79 -3.64
CA LEU A 134 -12.05 4.61 -2.99
C LEU A 134 -13.31 4.99 -2.22
N GLN A 135 -13.31 6.10 -1.47
CA GLN A 135 -14.49 6.59 -0.75
C GLN A 135 -15.60 7.07 -1.69
N SER A 136 -15.28 7.68 -2.82
CA SER A 136 -16.27 8.17 -3.77
C SER A 136 -16.87 7.06 -4.64
N CYS A 137 -16.09 6.04 -4.97
CA CYS A 137 -16.51 4.88 -5.75
C CYS A 137 -17.04 3.73 -4.87
N GLY A 138 -16.66 3.69 -3.60
CA GLY A 138 -16.96 2.60 -2.65
C GLY A 138 -18.41 2.59 -2.17
N ARG A 139 -19.37 2.48 -3.07
CA ARG A 139 -20.77 2.25 -2.73
C ARG A 139 -21.01 0.76 -2.47
N PRO A 140 -21.93 0.40 -1.57
CA PRO A 140 -22.18 -0.99 -1.19
C PRO A 140 -22.62 -1.93 -2.32
N ASP A 141 -23.09 -1.36 -3.43
CA ASP A 141 -23.59 -2.05 -4.62
C ASP A 141 -22.57 -2.07 -5.78
N PHE A 142 -21.34 -1.64 -5.51
CA PHE A 142 -20.31 -1.53 -6.56
C PHE A 142 -19.54 -2.85 -6.70
N ASP A 143 -19.56 -3.43 -7.90
CA ASP A 143 -18.69 -4.54 -8.27
C ASP A 143 -17.20 -4.10 -8.20
N PRO A 144 -16.31 -4.86 -7.52
CA PRO A 144 -14.87 -4.56 -7.43
C PRO A 144 -14.18 -4.39 -8.79
N ALA A 145 -14.51 -5.17 -9.83
CA ALA A 145 -13.92 -4.99 -11.15
C ALA A 145 -14.31 -3.66 -11.78
N ARG A 146 -15.56 -3.23 -11.61
CA ARG A 146 -16.01 -1.92 -12.07
C ARG A 146 -15.32 -0.78 -11.33
N MET A 147 -15.19 -0.87 -10.01
CA MET A 147 -14.45 0.10 -9.21
C MET A 147 -12.99 0.19 -9.66
N THR A 148 -12.35 -0.96 -9.84
CA THR A 148 -10.98 -1.07 -10.34
C THR A 148 -10.82 -0.40 -11.71
N SER A 149 -11.77 -0.64 -12.64
CA SER A 149 -11.78 -0.01 -13.96
C SER A 149 -11.91 1.51 -13.90
N GLU A 150 -12.74 2.04 -13.00
CA GLU A 150 -12.90 3.49 -12.82
C GLU A 150 -11.63 4.13 -12.24
N ILE A 151 -11.00 3.49 -11.24
CA ILE A 151 -9.72 3.95 -10.67
C ILE A 151 -8.61 3.89 -11.73
N ASN A 152 -8.52 2.80 -12.50
CA ASN A 152 -7.54 2.66 -13.58
C ASN A 152 -7.68 3.79 -14.60
N ARG A 153 -8.89 4.05 -15.10
CA ARG A 153 -9.16 5.12 -16.04
C ARG A 153 -8.75 6.49 -15.50
N HIS A 154 -8.99 6.75 -14.22
CA HIS A 154 -8.60 7.99 -13.57
C HIS A 154 -7.08 8.13 -13.46
N LEU A 155 -6.36 7.08 -13.07
CA LEU A 155 -4.89 7.10 -13.02
C LEU A 155 -4.28 7.23 -14.42
N CYS A 156 -4.81 6.54 -15.43
CA CYS A 156 -4.35 6.70 -16.81
C CYS A 156 -4.55 8.14 -17.33
N TYR A 157 -5.66 8.79 -16.97
CA TYR A 157 -5.90 10.19 -17.34
C TYR A 157 -4.86 11.15 -16.74
N LEU A 158 -4.30 10.82 -15.57
CA LEU A 158 -3.30 11.63 -14.89
C LEU A 158 -1.84 11.31 -15.28
N GLN A 159 -1.62 10.38 -16.24
CA GLN A 159 -0.27 10.09 -16.73
C GLN A 159 0.35 11.32 -17.45
N PRO A 160 1.68 11.51 -17.36
CA PRO A 160 2.70 10.66 -16.72
C PRO A 160 2.97 10.99 -15.25
N VAL A 161 2.10 11.74 -14.56
CA VAL A 161 2.32 12.14 -13.16
C VAL A 161 1.87 11.06 -12.18
N ALA A 162 0.80 10.32 -12.50
CA ALA A 162 0.30 9.25 -11.64
C ALA A 162 1.28 8.07 -11.58
N PRO A 163 1.52 7.50 -10.39
CA PRO A 163 2.27 6.24 -10.25
C PRO A 163 1.44 5.07 -10.75
N PHE A 164 2.12 3.96 -11.00
CA PHE A 164 1.45 2.67 -11.09
C PHE A 164 1.04 2.20 -9.69
N VAL A 165 -0.06 1.46 -9.63
CA VAL A 165 -0.58 0.94 -8.36
C VAL A 165 -0.97 -0.52 -8.54
N THR A 166 -0.54 -1.38 -7.64
CA THR A 166 -1.11 -2.72 -7.49
C THR A 166 -2.16 -2.69 -6.40
N ALA A 167 -3.27 -3.40 -6.58
CA ALA A 167 -4.32 -3.44 -5.57
C ALA A 167 -5.14 -4.72 -5.61
N PHE A 168 -5.52 -5.20 -4.44
CA PHE A 168 -6.56 -6.20 -4.24
C PHE A 168 -7.77 -5.53 -3.60
N LEU A 169 -8.90 -5.57 -4.28
CA LEU A 169 -10.17 -5.02 -3.80
C LEU A 169 -11.12 -6.18 -3.52
N ALA A 170 -11.72 -6.21 -2.33
CA ALA A 170 -12.71 -7.21 -1.97
C ALA A 170 -13.94 -6.55 -1.35
N GLN A 171 -15.11 -6.89 -1.86
CA GLN A 171 -16.39 -6.57 -1.26
C GLN A 171 -16.93 -7.82 -0.57
N ILE A 172 -17.16 -7.70 0.72
CA ILE A 172 -17.66 -8.78 1.57
C ILE A 172 -19.09 -8.46 1.95
N ASP A 173 -20.01 -9.37 1.67
CA ASP A 173 -21.39 -9.33 2.19
C ASP A 173 -21.49 -10.31 3.35
N CYS A 174 -21.51 -9.77 4.58
CA CYS A 174 -21.48 -10.57 5.79
C CYS A 174 -22.81 -11.31 6.06
N ASP A 175 -23.93 -10.89 5.46
CA ASP A 175 -25.22 -11.57 5.56
C ASP A 175 -25.34 -12.73 4.56
N LEU A 176 -24.68 -12.61 3.40
CA LEU A 176 -24.71 -13.62 2.34
C LEU A 176 -23.49 -14.54 2.36
N ASP A 177 -22.55 -14.32 3.25
CA ASP A 177 -21.29 -15.07 3.36
C ASP A 177 -20.44 -15.08 2.09
N THR A 178 -20.53 -14.02 1.28
CA THR A 178 -19.88 -13.94 -0.03
C THR A 178 -18.77 -12.88 -0.05
N ILE A 179 -17.74 -13.20 -0.81
CA ILE A 179 -16.69 -12.24 -1.20
C ILE A 179 -16.69 -12.12 -2.72
N THR A 180 -16.88 -10.91 -3.22
CA THR A 180 -16.58 -10.55 -4.60
C THR A 180 -15.27 -9.77 -4.60
N TYR A 181 -14.30 -10.11 -5.45
CA TYR A 181 -12.98 -9.49 -5.44
C TYR A 181 -12.45 -9.21 -6.84
N CYS A 182 -11.50 -8.30 -6.94
CA CYS A 182 -10.71 -8.02 -8.13
C CYS A 182 -9.24 -7.80 -7.74
N ASN A 183 -8.33 -8.54 -8.35
CA ASN A 183 -6.89 -8.38 -8.19
C ASN A 183 -6.33 -7.56 -9.36
N ALA A 184 -5.88 -6.34 -9.09
CA ALA A 184 -5.27 -5.46 -10.07
C ALA A 184 -3.73 -5.54 -10.00
N GLY A 185 -3.17 -6.69 -10.42
CA GLY A 185 -1.74 -6.93 -10.48
C GLY A 185 -1.03 -6.99 -9.14
N HIS A 186 -1.74 -7.19 -8.05
CA HIS A 186 -1.18 -7.35 -6.72
C HIS A 186 -0.83 -8.82 -6.43
N PHE A 187 0.02 -9.09 -5.41
CA PHE A 187 0.27 -10.45 -4.96
C PHE A 187 -1.04 -11.13 -4.58
N PRO A 188 -1.31 -12.35 -5.10
CA PRO A 188 -2.59 -13.00 -4.85
C PRO A 188 -2.78 -13.31 -3.37
N PRO A 189 -3.86 -12.84 -2.73
CA PRO A 189 -4.18 -13.25 -1.37
C PRO A 189 -4.34 -14.75 -1.23
N ILE A 190 -3.97 -15.26 -0.06
CA ILE A 190 -4.07 -16.70 0.29
C ILE A 190 -5.40 -16.91 0.99
N LEU A 191 -6.25 -17.74 0.41
CA LEU A 191 -7.43 -18.27 1.07
C LEU A 191 -7.07 -19.60 1.75
N LEU A 192 -7.21 -19.63 3.07
CA LEU A 192 -6.98 -20.79 3.92
C LEU A 192 -8.33 -21.37 4.32
N ARG A 193 -8.67 -22.55 3.80
CA ARG A 193 -9.90 -23.24 4.16
C ARG A 193 -9.78 -23.87 5.56
N ALA A 194 -10.93 -24.07 6.20
CA ALA A 194 -10.98 -24.71 7.51
C ALA A 194 -10.37 -26.12 7.53
N ASP A 195 -10.44 -26.83 6.39
CA ASP A 195 -9.89 -28.17 6.19
C ASP A 195 -8.38 -28.22 5.84
N GLY A 196 -7.72 -27.06 5.77
CA GLY A 196 -6.30 -26.92 5.47
C GLY A 196 -5.95 -26.77 3.99
N ARG A 197 -6.91 -26.77 3.07
CA ARG A 197 -6.68 -26.42 1.66
C ARG A 197 -6.34 -24.93 1.53
N THR A 198 -5.51 -24.60 0.54
CA THR A 198 -5.14 -23.23 0.23
C THR A 198 -5.45 -22.93 -1.23
N GLU A 199 -5.91 -21.71 -1.48
CA GLU A 199 -6.20 -21.18 -2.82
C GLU A 199 -5.60 -19.78 -2.95
N LEU A 200 -5.13 -19.41 -4.15
CA LEU A 200 -4.65 -18.05 -4.43
C LEU A 200 -5.71 -17.29 -5.23
N LEU A 201 -6.00 -16.06 -4.82
CA LEU A 201 -7.03 -15.22 -5.44
C LEU A 201 -6.41 -14.34 -6.53
N GLU A 202 -6.33 -14.88 -7.76
CA GLU A 202 -5.63 -14.24 -8.88
C GLU A 202 -6.55 -13.46 -9.82
N LYS A 203 -7.89 -13.73 -9.79
CA LYS A 203 -8.80 -13.16 -10.78
C LYS A 203 -8.86 -11.64 -10.70
N GLY A 204 -8.75 -10.98 -11.87
CA GLY A 204 -8.73 -9.53 -11.91
C GLY A 204 -8.24 -8.99 -13.25
N GLY A 205 -7.16 -8.22 -13.24
CA GLY A 205 -6.57 -7.60 -14.43
C GLY A 205 -5.16 -7.07 -14.15
N PRO A 206 -4.60 -6.25 -15.06
CA PRO A 206 -3.27 -5.69 -14.88
C PRO A 206 -3.24 -4.65 -13.75
N LEU A 207 -2.02 -4.22 -13.37
CA LEU A 207 -1.84 -3.14 -12.39
C LEU A 207 -2.46 -1.83 -12.90
N LEU A 208 -2.89 -1.00 -11.98
CA LEU A 208 -3.62 0.25 -12.24
C LEU A 208 -2.69 1.34 -12.80
N GLY A 209 -3.21 2.13 -13.74
CA GLY A 209 -2.50 3.23 -14.38
C GLY A 209 -1.55 2.82 -15.50
N ALA A 210 -1.37 1.51 -15.77
CA ALA A 210 -0.44 1.03 -16.78
C ALA A 210 -1.03 0.97 -18.20
N LEU A 211 -2.31 0.63 -18.31
CA LEU A 211 -2.95 0.40 -19.61
C LEU A 211 -4.33 1.03 -19.63
N GLU A 212 -4.51 2.05 -20.48
CA GLU A 212 -5.83 2.63 -20.73
C GLU A 212 -6.74 1.59 -21.41
N GLY A 213 -7.97 1.47 -20.92
CA GLY A 213 -8.92 0.48 -21.44
C GLY A 213 -8.66 -0.97 -21.00
N ALA A 214 -7.80 -1.19 -20.00
CA ALA A 214 -7.65 -2.51 -19.39
C ALA A 214 -8.99 -3.06 -18.90
N GLU A 215 -9.21 -4.34 -19.17
CA GLU A 215 -10.37 -5.07 -18.67
C GLU A 215 -10.04 -5.72 -17.32
N PHE A 216 -10.97 -5.59 -16.37
CA PHE A 216 -10.90 -6.20 -15.05
C PHE A 216 -12.07 -7.16 -14.86
N GLN A 217 -11.82 -8.26 -14.18
CA GLN A 217 -12.83 -9.30 -13.91
C GLN A 217 -12.95 -9.52 -12.41
N SER A 218 -14.19 -9.68 -11.92
CA SER A 218 -14.44 -10.08 -10.54
C SER A 218 -14.35 -11.59 -10.37
N GLY A 219 -13.71 -12.03 -9.28
CA GLY A 219 -13.85 -13.36 -8.73
C GLY A 219 -14.91 -13.36 -7.64
N GLU A 220 -15.54 -14.50 -7.43
CA GLU A 220 -16.51 -14.70 -6.37
C GLU A 220 -16.19 -15.98 -5.60
N LEU A 221 -16.36 -15.93 -4.29
CA LEU A 221 -16.22 -17.07 -3.42
C LEU A 221 -17.12 -16.93 -2.18
N MET A 222 -17.42 -18.05 -1.56
CA MET A 222 -18.02 -18.08 -0.22
C MET A 222 -16.91 -18.39 0.80
N LEU A 223 -16.92 -17.68 1.91
CA LEU A 223 -16.08 -17.98 3.05
C LEU A 223 -16.89 -18.83 4.04
N GLU A 224 -16.46 -20.06 4.26
CA GLU A 224 -17.09 -20.95 5.22
C GLU A 224 -16.64 -20.64 6.66
N PRO A 225 -17.39 -21.06 7.69
CA PRO A 225 -16.97 -20.90 9.06
C PRO A 225 -15.58 -21.49 9.33
N GLY A 226 -14.70 -20.67 9.88
CA GLY A 226 -13.31 -21.04 10.15
C GLY A 226 -12.34 -20.84 8.98
N ASP A 227 -12.80 -20.37 7.82
CA ASP A 227 -11.92 -19.96 6.73
C ASP A 227 -11.23 -18.63 7.04
N THR A 228 -10.07 -18.43 6.46
CA THR A 228 -9.26 -17.21 6.66
C THR A 228 -8.67 -16.76 5.33
N LEU A 229 -8.81 -15.48 5.02
CA LEU A 229 -8.15 -14.82 3.88
C LEU A 229 -7.01 -13.97 4.40
N VAL A 230 -5.82 -14.14 3.81
CA VAL A 230 -4.60 -13.39 4.13
C VAL A 230 -4.13 -12.66 2.88
N ALA A 231 -4.18 -11.33 2.90
CA ALA A 231 -3.63 -10.46 1.86
C ALA A 231 -2.37 -9.76 2.42
N TYR A 232 -1.35 -9.59 1.57
CA TYR A 232 -0.01 -9.16 2.00
C TYR A 232 0.70 -8.42 0.87
N SER A 233 1.64 -7.51 1.22
CA SER A 233 2.52 -6.85 0.25
C SER A 233 3.82 -7.62 0.04
N ASP A 234 4.58 -7.19 -0.97
CA ASP A 234 5.92 -7.71 -1.29
C ASP A 234 6.89 -7.58 -0.12
N GLY A 235 6.79 -6.54 0.71
CA GLY A 235 7.64 -6.39 1.87
C GLY A 235 7.56 -7.53 2.89
N ILE A 236 6.47 -8.32 2.89
CA ILE A 236 6.40 -9.60 3.63
C ILE A 236 7.27 -10.64 2.96
N LEU A 237 7.11 -10.84 1.65
CA LEU A 237 7.81 -11.89 0.90
C LEU A 237 9.31 -11.61 0.77
N GLU A 238 9.66 -10.35 0.53
CA GLU A 238 11.03 -9.88 0.34
C GLU A 238 11.75 -9.55 1.66
N CYS A 239 11.08 -9.76 2.81
CA CYS A 239 11.72 -9.65 4.12
C CYS A 239 12.91 -10.59 4.17
N ARG A 240 14.11 -10.05 4.52
CA ARG A 240 15.36 -10.82 4.52
C ARG A 240 15.87 -11.07 5.93
N ASP A 241 16.38 -12.27 6.12
CA ASP A 241 17.14 -12.61 7.31
C ASP A 241 18.57 -12.03 7.29
N THR A 242 19.35 -12.32 8.32
CA THR A 242 20.75 -11.88 8.42
C THR A 242 21.69 -12.56 7.41
N ALA A 243 21.27 -13.65 6.77
CA ALA A 243 22.00 -14.34 5.69
C ALA A 243 21.62 -13.79 4.29
N GLY A 244 20.58 -12.95 4.21
CA GLY A 244 20.06 -12.37 2.97
C GLY A 244 19.03 -13.25 2.28
N GLU A 245 18.55 -14.33 2.89
CA GLU A 245 17.43 -15.13 2.37
C GLU A 245 16.12 -14.38 2.51
N GLU A 246 15.23 -14.49 1.51
CA GLU A 246 13.87 -13.94 1.55
C GLU A 246 12.93 -14.85 2.32
N PHE A 247 11.93 -14.28 2.98
CA PHE A 247 10.87 -15.03 3.68
C PHE A 247 10.09 -15.90 2.68
N GLY A 248 9.61 -15.30 1.60
CA GLY A 248 8.98 -15.97 0.48
C GLY A 248 7.57 -16.49 0.75
N LEU A 249 6.87 -16.82 -0.34
CA LEU A 249 5.47 -17.26 -0.29
C LEU A 249 5.29 -18.59 0.44
N ASP A 250 6.19 -19.55 0.24
CA ASP A 250 6.06 -20.88 0.85
C ASP A 250 6.10 -20.82 2.38
N ARG A 251 6.99 -19.99 2.94
CA ARG A 251 7.05 -19.77 4.40
C ARG A 251 5.82 -19.03 4.90
N LEU A 252 5.32 -18.05 4.14
CA LEU A 252 4.09 -17.35 4.52
C LEU A 252 2.89 -18.30 4.55
N MET A 253 2.73 -19.13 3.52
CA MET A 253 1.64 -20.12 3.46
C MET A 253 1.74 -21.15 4.60
N ALA A 254 2.93 -21.70 4.86
CA ALA A 254 3.16 -22.63 5.96
C ALA A 254 2.82 -21.99 7.31
N SER A 255 3.34 -20.77 7.55
CA SER A 255 3.06 -20.03 8.79
C SER A 255 1.58 -19.72 8.96
N ALA A 256 0.88 -19.36 7.89
CA ALA A 256 -0.54 -19.04 7.93
C ALA A 256 -1.41 -20.27 8.25
N LEU A 257 -1.00 -21.46 7.82
CA LEU A 257 -1.65 -22.72 8.20
C LEU A 257 -1.41 -23.10 9.66
N GLU A 258 -0.21 -22.83 10.17
CA GLU A 258 0.17 -23.17 11.55
C GLU A 258 -0.42 -22.20 12.58
N VAL A 259 -0.51 -20.92 12.24
CA VAL A 259 -0.86 -19.81 13.15
C VAL A 259 -2.37 -19.64 13.32
N LYS A 260 -3.20 -20.62 13.05
CA LYS A 260 -4.65 -20.47 13.17
C LYS A 260 -5.07 -20.05 14.59
N GLN A 261 -5.50 -18.80 14.75
CA GLN A 261 -5.89 -18.20 16.03
C GLN A 261 -7.42 -17.93 16.06
N PRO A 262 -8.01 -17.78 17.25
CA PRO A 262 -9.45 -17.54 17.39
C PRO A 262 -9.92 -16.17 16.89
N SER A 263 -9.01 -15.26 16.50
CA SER A 263 -9.37 -13.96 15.95
C SER A 263 -8.43 -13.51 14.83
N ALA A 264 -9.00 -12.81 13.84
CA ALA A 264 -8.23 -12.22 12.74
C ALA A 264 -7.07 -11.34 13.22
N HIS A 265 -7.26 -10.58 14.30
CA HIS A 265 -6.20 -9.75 14.88
C HIS A 265 -5.08 -10.60 15.49
N ALA A 266 -5.42 -11.66 16.21
CA ALA A 266 -4.40 -12.56 16.78
C ALA A 266 -3.63 -13.29 15.68
N THR A 267 -4.31 -13.78 14.64
CA THR A 267 -3.68 -14.40 13.45
C THR A 267 -2.72 -13.41 12.78
N LEU A 268 -3.17 -12.17 12.54
CA LEU A 268 -2.34 -11.11 11.94
C LEU A 268 -1.08 -10.84 12.77
N MET A 269 -1.23 -10.65 14.09
CA MET A 269 -0.10 -10.36 14.98
C MET A 269 0.91 -11.52 15.05
N MET A 270 0.44 -12.76 15.03
CA MET A 270 1.31 -13.93 15.02
C MET A 270 2.07 -14.07 13.70
N LEU A 271 1.41 -13.83 12.56
CA LEU A 271 2.09 -13.83 11.25
C LEU A 271 3.18 -12.75 11.18
N LEU A 272 2.88 -11.55 11.66
CA LEU A 272 3.87 -10.46 11.73
C LEU A 272 5.03 -10.81 12.66
N ALA A 273 4.77 -11.46 13.81
CA ALA A 273 5.82 -11.94 14.72
C ALA A 273 6.71 -12.99 14.05
N THR A 274 6.12 -13.93 13.28
CA THR A 274 6.89 -14.93 12.53
C THR A 274 7.82 -14.30 11.49
N VAL A 275 7.33 -13.29 10.76
CA VAL A 275 8.17 -12.53 9.80
C VAL A 275 9.28 -11.76 10.52
N GLN A 276 8.97 -11.14 11.66
CA GLN A 276 9.95 -10.41 12.46
C GLN A 276 11.02 -11.33 13.08
N ASP A 277 10.63 -12.49 13.55
CA ASP A 277 11.55 -13.51 14.11
C ASP A 277 12.48 -14.04 13.01
N PHE A 278 11.94 -14.26 11.79
CA PHE A 278 12.76 -14.64 10.64
C PHE A 278 13.77 -13.55 10.28
N ALA A 279 13.36 -12.28 10.25
CA ALA A 279 14.24 -11.14 9.97
C ALA A 279 15.39 -11.02 10.97
N ASN A 280 15.22 -11.54 12.20
CA ASN A 280 16.24 -11.60 13.26
C ASN A 280 17.00 -10.27 13.44
N GLY A 281 16.25 -9.15 13.43
CA GLY A 281 16.81 -7.81 13.62
C GLY A 281 17.31 -7.13 12.35
N SER A 282 17.19 -7.74 11.17
CA SER A 282 17.40 -7.08 9.89
C SER A 282 16.40 -5.91 9.72
N PRO A 283 16.82 -4.74 9.24
CA PRO A 283 15.93 -3.63 9.02
C PRO A 283 14.97 -3.93 7.86
N LEU A 284 13.75 -3.39 7.93
CA LEU A 284 12.80 -3.47 6.82
C LEU A 284 13.38 -2.78 5.58
N SER A 285 13.45 -3.50 4.47
CA SER A 285 13.89 -3.00 3.15
C SER A 285 12.76 -2.27 2.43
N ASP A 286 11.52 -2.68 2.65
CA ASP A 286 10.31 -2.10 2.09
C ASP A 286 9.19 -1.98 3.11
N ASP A 287 8.09 -1.31 2.72
CA ASP A 287 6.87 -1.22 3.49
C ASP A 287 6.26 -2.63 3.65
N VAL A 288 5.71 -2.92 4.82
CA VAL A 288 5.11 -4.22 5.14
C VAL A 288 3.64 -4.02 5.43
N SER A 289 2.78 -4.64 4.67
CA SER A 289 1.34 -4.62 4.92
C SER A 289 0.73 -6.02 4.96
N LEU A 290 -0.18 -6.21 5.89
CA LEU A 290 -0.90 -7.46 6.10
C LEU A 290 -2.36 -7.18 6.44
N THR A 291 -3.24 -7.94 5.80
CA THR A 291 -4.68 -7.94 6.08
C THR A 291 -5.15 -9.37 6.28
N VAL A 292 -5.89 -9.60 7.35
CA VAL A 292 -6.52 -10.88 7.67
C VAL A 292 -8.02 -10.68 7.77
N ILE A 293 -8.77 -11.47 7.01
CA ILE A 293 -10.24 -11.55 7.07
C ILE A 293 -10.57 -12.98 7.47
N GLN A 294 -11.29 -13.15 8.55
CA GLN A 294 -11.61 -14.47 9.12
C GLN A 294 -13.09 -14.56 9.41
N ARG A 295 -13.69 -15.72 9.07
CA ARG A 295 -15.01 -16.06 9.54
C ARG A 295 -14.91 -16.93 10.78
N ASP A 296 -15.68 -16.58 11.82
CA ASP A 296 -15.71 -17.37 13.07
C ASP A 296 -16.04 -18.84 12.76
N ALA A 297 -15.40 -19.75 13.46
CA ALA A 297 -15.79 -21.15 13.41
C ALA A 297 -17.19 -21.32 14.03
N GLU A 298 -17.98 -22.26 13.53
CA GLU A 298 -19.24 -22.61 14.18
C GLU A 298 -18.97 -22.96 15.64
N THR A 299 -19.64 -22.21 16.53
CA THR A 299 -19.62 -22.58 17.95
C THR A 299 -20.44 -23.87 18.08
N THR A 300 -19.75 -25.01 18.13
CA THR A 300 -20.41 -26.26 18.49
C THR A 300 -20.99 -26.06 19.89
N GLY A 301 -22.31 -25.76 19.94
CA GLY A 301 -23.03 -25.65 21.20
C GLY A 301 -22.87 -26.96 21.98
N LEU A 302 -22.18 -26.85 23.13
CA LEU A 302 -22.16 -27.88 24.15
C LEU A 302 -23.46 -27.84 24.95
#